data_85f1d0bfd2c0a0d1b665ff56e7337fc3
#
_entry.id   85f1d0bfd2c0a0d1b665ff56e7337fc3
#
_cell.length_a   1.000
_cell.length_b   1.000
_cell.length_c   1.000
_cell.angle_alpha   90.00
_cell.angle_beta   90.00
_cell.angle_gamma   90.00
#
_symmetry.space_group_name_H-M   'P 1'
#
loop_
_entity.id
_entity.type
_entity.pdbx_description
1 polymer ?
#
loop_
_entity_poly.entity_id
_entity_poly.type
_entity_poly.pdbx_seq_one_letter_code
_entity_poly.pdbx_strand_id
1 'polypeptide(L)'
;VIRMTLDEVRELAVRILRRHAFSEAHVQAVADTLVAGERDECASHGIWRLLGCIATLKAGKVSADAEPELHDIAPGLLRVDAHGGFSQCAFRLGLPHLLEKARSQGIAAMAVNRCVHFSALWVEVEALTEAGLVALATTPSHAWVAPAGGRKPIFGTNPIAFGWPRPDGPPFVFDFATSAVARGEIQLHERAGKPIPLGWGWTSRASRPPMPARRCEAPCSLSAGTRARPWRRWSNCSPVR
;
A
#
# COMPACT_ATOMS: atom_id res chain seq x y z
N VAL A 1 9.05 21.12 -12.45
CA VAL A 1 8.33 19.83 -12.57
C VAL A 1 8.83 19.19 -13.84
N ILE A 2 9.36 17.97 -13.76
CA ILE A 2 9.74 17.15 -14.91
C ILE A 2 8.49 16.35 -15.32
N ARG A 3 8.07 16.46 -16.57
CA ARG A 3 7.00 15.63 -17.12
C ARG A 3 7.62 14.39 -17.72
N MET A 4 7.03 13.24 -17.41
CA MET A 4 7.45 11.93 -17.92
C MET A 4 6.19 11.15 -18.31
N THR A 5 6.31 10.32 -19.35
CA THR A 5 5.30 9.31 -19.67
C THR A 5 5.39 8.14 -18.66
N LEU A 6 4.36 7.32 -18.55
CA LEU A 6 4.39 6.14 -17.70
C LEU A 6 5.48 5.15 -18.13
N ASP A 7 5.76 5.05 -19.43
CA ASP A 7 6.84 4.21 -19.96
C ASP A 7 8.21 4.72 -19.53
N GLU A 8 8.46 6.03 -19.60
CA GLU A 8 9.70 6.64 -19.12
C GLU A 8 9.88 6.44 -17.60
N VAL A 9 8.80 6.54 -16.82
CA VAL A 9 8.83 6.23 -15.38
C VAL A 9 9.21 4.77 -15.16
N ARG A 10 8.62 3.85 -15.93
CA ARG A 10 8.92 2.43 -15.86
C ARG A 10 10.37 2.13 -16.19
N GLU A 11 10.87 2.67 -17.30
CA GLU A 11 12.26 2.51 -17.72
C GLU A 11 13.25 3.04 -16.67
N LEU A 12 12.96 4.21 -16.09
CA LEU A 12 13.76 4.79 -15.03
C LEU A 12 13.81 3.87 -13.81
N ALA A 13 12.65 3.34 -13.37
CA ALA A 13 12.57 2.42 -12.23
C ALA A 13 13.36 1.14 -12.50
N VAL A 14 13.16 0.51 -13.66
CA VAL A 14 13.85 -0.72 -14.09
C VAL A 14 15.36 -0.52 -14.10
N ARG A 15 15.83 0.56 -14.72
CA ARG A 15 17.27 0.87 -14.81
C ARG A 15 17.91 1.06 -13.43
N ILE A 16 17.23 1.75 -12.52
CA ILE A 16 17.73 2.00 -11.17
C ILE A 16 17.74 0.70 -10.35
N LEU A 17 16.67 -0.10 -10.39
CA LEU A 17 16.59 -1.36 -9.66
C LEU A 17 17.65 -2.35 -10.12
N ARG A 18 17.86 -2.49 -11.44
CA ARG A 18 18.94 -3.32 -12.00
C ARG A 18 20.33 -2.86 -11.57
N ARG A 19 20.58 -1.53 -11.51
CA ARG A 19 21.84 -0.96 -11.01
C ARG A 19 22.11 -1.32 -9.55
N HIS A 20 21.05 -1.60 -8.78
CA HIS A 20 21.15 -2.03 -7.39
C HIS A 20 21.04 -3.54 -7.22
N ALA A 21 21.29 -4.31 -8.30
CA ALA A 21 21.36 -5.77 -8.31
C ALA A 21 20.07 -6.48 -7.83
N PHE A 22 18.91 -5.85 -8.01
CA PHE A 22 17.64 -6.57 -7.81
C PHE A 22 17.46 -7.63 -8.90
N SER A 23 16.96 -8.81 -8.51
CA SER A 23 16.57 -9.86 -9.46
C SER A 23 15.49 -9.35 -10.41
N GLU A 24 15.45 -9.91 -11.61
CA GLU A 24 14.50 -9.44 -12.63
C GLU A 24 13.03 -9.54 -12.17
N ALA A 25 12.70 -10.57 -11.39
CA ALA A 25 11.39 -10.72 -10.78
C ALA A 25 11.02 -9.53 -9.87
N HIS A 26 11.96 -9.08 -9.02
CA HIS A 26 11.78 -7.90 -8.19
C HIS A 26 11.73 -6.62 -9.02
N VAL A 27 12.61 -6.48 -10.01
CA VAL A 27 12.64 -5.32 -10.91
C VAL A 27 11.28 -5.09 -11.54
N GLN A 28 10.70 -6.13 -12.14
CA GLN A 28 9.41 -6.02 -12.82
C GLN A 28 8.27 -5.76 -11.83
N ALA A 29 8.22 -6.49 -10.71
CA ALA A 29 7.15 -6.36 -9.72
C ALA A 29 7.14 -4.96 -9.08
N VAL A 30 8.31 -4.45 -8.70
CA VAL A 30 8.44 -3.13 -8.08
C VAL A 30 8.16 -2.02 -9.08
N ALA A 31 8.72 -2.11 -10.29
CA ALA A 31 8.51 -1.09 -11.32
C ALA A 31 7.03 -0.93 -11.68
N ASP A 32 6.30 -2.02 -11.88
CA ASP A 32 4.87 -1.97 -12.23
C ASP A 32 4.04 -1.38 -11.09
N THR A 33 4.39 -1.68 -9.84
CA THR A 33 3.73 -1.08 -8.67
C THR A 33 3.96 0.44 -8.60
N LEU A 34 5.17 0.90 -8.88
CA LEU A 34 5.49 2.33 -8.90
C LEU A 34 4.75 3.06 -10.04
N VAL A 35 4.69 2.44 -11.21
CA VAL A 35 3.93 2.96 -12.37
C VAL A 35 2.44 3.04 -12.06
N ALA A 36 1.87 2.03 -11.38
CA ALA A 36 0.47 2.09 -10.93
C ALA A 36 0.24 3.30 -10.00
N GLY A 37 1.19 3.59 -9.11
CA GLY A 37 1.14 4.78 -8.25
C GLY A 37 1.10 6.09 -9.03
N GLU A 38 1.89 6.24 -10.08
CA GLU A 38 1.88 7.42 -10.94
C GLU A 38 0.63 7.48 -11.83
N ARG A 39 0.23 6.35 -12.42
CA ARG A 39 -0.98 6.25 -13.25
C ARG A 39 -2.22 6.75 -12.52
N ASP A 40 -2.32 6.42 -11.24
CA ASP A 40 -3.47 6.74 -10.40
C ASP A 40 -3.29 8.05 -9.62
N GLU A 41 -2.30 8.87 -9.99
CA GLU A 41 -1.97 10.17 -9.39
C GLU A 41 -1.73 10.08 -7.86
N CYS A 42 -1.30 8.91 -7.38
CA CYS A 42 -0.99 8.69 -5.98
C CYS A 42 0.47 9.07 -5.67
N ALA A 43 0.74 10.36 -5.57
CA ALA A 43 2.08 10.90 -5.36
C ALA A 43 2.81 10.27 -4.16
N SER A 44 2.09 9.86 -3.11
CA SER A 44 2.69 9.24 -1.93
C SER A 44 3.18 7.80 -2.16
N HIS A 45 2.80 7.17 -3.28
CA HIS A 45 3.15 5.78 -3.62
C HIS A 45 3.74 5.62 -5.04
N GLY A 46 4.06 6.74 -5.69
CA GLY A 46 4.68 6.77 -7.02
C GLY A 46 6.21 6.57 -7.01
N ILE A 47 6.85 7.04 -8.07
CA ILE A 47 8.29 6.80 -8.39
C ILE A 47 9.24 7.21 -7.26
N TRP A 48 8.92 8.22 -6.46
CA TRP A 48 9.78 8.64 -5.36
C TRP A 48 9.98 7.53 -4.30
N ARG A 49 9.08 6.55 -4.22
CA ARG A 49 9.22 5.38 -3.34
C ARG A 49 10.44 4.53 -3.66
N LEU A 50 10.95 4.63 -4.90
CA LEU A 50 12.18 3.99 -5.31
C LEU A 50 13.36 4.34 -4.40
N LEU A 51 13.42 5.58 -3.92
CA LEU A 51 14.43 6.01 -2.93
C LEU A 51 14.31 5.22 -1.62
N GLY A 52 13.08 4.95 -1.20
CA GLY A 52 12.81 4.12 -0.02
C GLY A 52 13.19 2.65 -0.25
N CYS A 53 12.91 2.10 -1.42
CA CYS A 53 13.32 0.73 -1.78
C CYS A 53 14.84 0.57 -1.72
N ILE A 54 15.58 1.52 -2.30
CA ILE A 54 17.04 1.52 -2.28
C ILE A 54 17.59 1.72 -0.85
N ALA A 55 17.00 2.62 -0.08
CA ALA A 55 17.41 2.82 1.32
C ALA A 55 17.17 1.56 2.16
N THR A 56 16.05 0.86 1.94
CA THR A 56 15.73 -0.39 2.62
C THR A 56 16.71 -1.50 2.27
N LEU A 57 17.11 -1.59 1.00
CA LEU A 57 18.15 -2.52 0.54
C LEU A 57 19.50 -2.21 1.21
N LYS A 58 19.94 -0.95 1.17
CA LYS A 58 21.22 -0.52 1.78
C LYS A 58 21.26 -0.74 3.30
N ALA A 59 20.09 -0.70 3.95
CA ALA A 59 19.96 -1.00 5.38
C ALA A 59 19.90 -2.51 5.69
N GLY A 60 20.02 -3.38 4.68
CA GLY A 60 19.98 -4.84 4.84
C GLY A 60 18.61 -5.38 5.30
N LYS A 61 17.53 -4.61 5.07
CA LYS A 61 16.17 -4.97 5.49
C LYS A 61 15.34 -5.66 4.40
N VAL A 62 15.86 -5.68 3.18
CA VAL A 62 15.27 -6.42 2.06
C VAL A 62 16.38 -7.12 1.30
N SER A 63 16.14 -8.34 0.84
CA SER A 63 17.01 -9.07 -0.07
C SER A 63 16.62 -8.75 -1.51
N ALA A 64 17.61 -8.34 -2.32
CA ALA A 64 17.41 -7.96 -3.71
C ALA A 64 17.16 -9.17 -4.63
N ASP A 65 17.63 -10.33 -4.22
CA ASP A 65 17.62 -11.61 -4.95
C ASP A 65 16.76 -12.68 -4.28
N ALA A 66 15.93 -12.30 -3.31
CA ALA A 66 15.05 -13.25 -2.64
C ALA A 66 14.13 -13.94 -3.63
N GLU A 67 14.08 -15.25 -3.55
CA GLU A 67 13.16 -16.08 -4.32
C GLU A 67 11.98 -16.47 -3.42
N PRO A 68 10.76 -15.97 -3.69
CA PRO A 68 9.60 -16.33 -2.89
C PRO A 68 9.21 -17.79 -3.09
N GLU A 69 8.72 -18.42 -2.03
CA GLU A 69 8.29 -19.80 -2.00
C GLU A 69 6.80 -19.92 -1.70
N LEU A 70 6.09 -20.67 -2.54
CA LEU A 70 4.65 -20.94 -2.38
C LEU A 70 4.43 -22.21 -1.55
N HIS A 71 3.55 -22.11 -0.56
CA HIS A 71 3.08 -23.24 0.24
C HIS A 71 1.57 -23.40 0.10
N ASP A 72 1.12 -24.55 -0.34
CA ASP A 72 -0.28 -24.94 -0.33
C ASP A 72 -0.66 -25.47 1.05
N ILE A 73 -1.44 -24.68 1.79
CA ILE A 73 -1.75 -24.98 3.20
C ILE A 73 -3.06 -25.76 3.35
N ALA A 74 -4.07 -25.39 2.57
CA ALA A 74 -5.39 -26.00 2.59
C ALA A 74 -6.13 -25.70 1.27
N PRO A 75 -7.27 -26.35 0.97
CA PRO A 75 -8.00 -26.11 -0.27
C PRO A 75 -8.26 -24.63 -0.58
N GLY A 76 -8.60 -23.80 0.41
CA GLY A 76 -8.82 -22.36 0.26
C GLY A 76 -7.70 -21.49 0.82
N LEU A 77 -6.52 -22.02 1.16
CA LEU A 77 -5.49 -21.26 1.84
C LEU A 77 -4.10 -21.48 1.22
N LEU A 78 -3.44 -20.36 0.92
CA LEU A 78 -2.05 -20.29 0.48
C LEU A 78 -1.20 -19.49 1.46
N ARG A 79 0.07 -19.82 1.52
CA ARG A 79 1.10 -18.98 2.12
C ARG A 79 2.23 -18.78 1.12
N VAL A 80 2.69 -17.55 0.98
CA VAL A 80 3.89 -17.26 0.19
C VAL A 80 4.92 -16.65 1.13
N ASP A 81 6.05 -17.32 1.25
CA ASP A 81 7.21 -16.83 1.96
C ASP A 81 8.04 -15.97 1.03
N ALA A 82 8.21 -14.70 1.33
CA ALA A 82 8.99 -13.79 0.49
C ALA A 82 10.50 -13.82 0.78
N HIS A 83 10.95 -14.63 1.73
CA HIS A 83 12.37 -14.79 2.11
C HIS A 83 13.12 -13.45 2.32
N GLY A 84 12.42 -12.45 2.83
CA GLY A 84 12.98 -11.10 3.02
C GLY A 84 12.93 -10.21 1.79
N GLY A 85 12.28 -10.64 0.70
CA GLY A 85 12.07 -9.84 -0.49
C GLY A 85 10.90 -8.87 -0.39
N PHE A 86 10.61 -8.17 -1.48
CA PHE A 86 9.41 -7.33 -1.58
C PHE A 86 8.14 -8.18 -1.78
N SER A 87 7.07 -7.80 -1.09
CA SER A 87 5.76 -8.48 -1.14
C SER A 87 5.17 -8.56 -2.55
N GLN A 88 5.46 -7.60 -3.41
CA GLN A 88 5.00 -7.54 -4.79
C GLN A 88 5.46 -8.75 -5.61
N CYS A 89 6.70 -9.19 -5.40
CA CYS A 89 7.23 -10.39 -6.05
C CYS A 89 6.52 -11.66 -5.56
N ALA A 90 6.34 -11.76 -4.24
CA ALA A 90 5.62 -12.89 -3.62
C ALA A 90 4.13 -12.92 -4.03
N PHE A 91 3.48 -11.77 -4.11
CA PHE A 91 2.11 -11.66 -4.59
C PHE A 91 1.97 -12.17 -6.03
N ARG A 92 2.88 -11.79 -6.93
CA ARG A 92 2.88 -12.28 -8.32
C ARG A 92 3.00 -13.79 -8.42
N LEU A 93 3.85 -14.39 -7.60
CA LEU A 93 3.97 -15.85 -7.54
C LEU A 93 2.66 -16.49 -7.08
N GLY A 94 2.04 -15.97 -6.03
CA GLY A 94 0.85 -16.56 -5.44
C GLY A 94 -0.45 -16.26 -6.19
N LEU A 95 -0.51 -15.18 -6.97
CA LEU A 95 -1.74 -14.71 -7.63
C LEU A 95 -2.45 -15.78 -8.49
N PRO A 96 -1.78 -16.50 -9.42
CA PRO A 96 -2.45 -17.51 -10.22
C PRO A 96 -3.09 -18.62 -9.38
N HIS A 97 -2.40 -19.08 -8.36
CA HIS A 97 -2.87 -20.13 -7.45
C HIS A 97 -4.02 -19.64 -6.56
N LEU A 98 -3.97 -18.38 -6.12
CA LEU A 98 -5.06 -17.76 -5.36
C LEU A 98 -6.34 -17.68 -6.21
N LEU A 99 -6.22 -17.27 -7.48
CA LEU A 99 -7.34 -17.21 -8.43
C LEU A 99 -7.97 -18.59 -8.67
N GLU A 100 -7.14 -19.60 -8.87
CA GLU A 100 -7.60 -20.99 -9.07
C GLU A 100 -8.36 -21.51 -7.83
N LYS A 101 -7.78 -21.33 -6.63
CA LYS A 101 -8.42 -21.73 -5.38
C LYS A 101 -9.73 -20.98 -5.14
N ALA A 102 -9.76 -19.68 -5.37
CA ALA A 102 -10.97 -18.88 -5.18
C ALA A 102 -12.10 -19.33 -6.12
N ARG A 103 -11.79 -19.70 -7.37
CA ARG A 103 -12.77 -20.20 -8.32
C ARG A 103 -13.27 -21.61 -7.96
N SER A 104 -12.39 -22.48 -7.47
CA SER A 104 -12.75 -23.87 -7.12
C SER A 104 -13.45 -23.99 -5.77
N GLN A 105 -13.09 -23.16 -4.79
CA GLN A 105 -13.61 -23.24 -3.42
C GLN A 105 -14.68 -22.18 -3.09
N GLY A 106 -14.92 -21.20 -3.99
CA GLY A 106 -15.80 -20.06 -3.74
C GLY A 106 -15.17 -18.93 -2.90
N ILE A 107 -14.17 -19.25 -2.07
CA ILE A 107 -13.38 -18.30 -1.29
C ILE A 107 -11.96 -18.85 -1.12
N ALA A 108 -10.97 -17.97 -1.17
CA ALA A 108 -9.59 -18.31 -0.83
C ALA A 108 -8.87 -17.16 -0.14
N ALA A 109 -7.82 -17.50 0.59
CA ALA A 109 -6.95 -16.53 1.24
C ALA A 109 -5.48 -16.83 0.94
N MET A 110 -4.67 -15.78 0.87
CA MET A 110 -3.22 -15.86 0.74
C MET A 110 -2.54 -15.01 1.79
N ALA A 111 -1.66 -15.60 2.57
CA ALA A 111 -0.80 -14.90 3.50
C ALA A 111 0.60 -14.75 2.89
N VAL A 112 1.12 -13.52 2.81
CA VAL A 112 2.51 -13.24 2.41
C VAL A 112 3.33 -12.92 3.63
N ASN A 113 4.36 -13.71 3.91
CA ASN A 113 5.19 -13.60 5.12
C ASN A 113 6.62 -13.20 4.78
N ARG A 114 7.36 -12.75 5.80
CA ARG A 114 8.78 -12.36 5.71
C ARG A 114 9.05 -11.44 4.53
N CYS A 115 8.17 -10.47 4.30
CA CYS A 115 8.24 -9.54 3.20
C CYS A 115 8.41 -8.10 3.66
N VAL A 116 8.89 -7.26 2.76
CA VAL A 116 8.81 -5.81 2.88
C VAL A 116 7.73 -5.30 1.94
N HIS A 117 6.73 -4.63 2.48
CA HIS A 117 5.67 -3.96 1.72
C HIS A 117 5.87 -2.44 1.77
N PHE A 118 5.81 -1.76 0.64
CA PHE A 118 6.06 -0.31 0.56
C PHE A 118 4.96 0.45 -0.18
N SER A 119 4.08 -0.26 -0.87
CA SER A 119 3.04 0.31 -1.73
C SER A 119 1.70 0.47 -1.01
N ALA A 120 0.72 0.96 -1.73
CA ALA A 120 -0.68 0.85 -1.37
C ALA A 120 -1.25 -0.51 -1.85
N LEU A 121 -2.37 -0.92 -1.28
CA LEU A 121 -2.93 -2.27 -1.49
C LEU A 121 -3.90 -2.33 -2.67
N TRP A 122 -4.27 -1.20 -3.30
CA TRP A 122 -5.23 -1.24 -4.41
C TRP A 122 -4.71 -2.04 -5.62
N VAL A 123 -3.37 -2.08 -5.80
CA VAL A 123 -2.75 -2.79 -6.93
C VAL A 123 -3.04 -4.28 -6.85
N GLU A 124 -2.91 -4.87 -5.66
CA GLU A 124 -3.21 -6.27 -5.40
C GLU A 124 -4.70 -6.57 -5.55
N VAL A 125 -5.54 -5.69 -5.01
CA VAL A 125 -7.00 -5.83 -5.10
C VAL A 125 -7.49 -5.65 -6.52
N GLU A 126 -6.92 -4.72 -7.29
CA GLU A 126 -7.26 -4.49 -8.69
C GLU A 126 -7.02 -5.74 -9.53
N ALA A 127 -5.86 -6.38 -9.38
CA ALA A 127 -5.53 -7.61 -10.10
C ALA A 127 -6.54 -8.75 -9.84
N LEU A 128 -7.08 -8.83 -8.62
CA LEU A 128 -8.08 -9.82 -8.26
C LEU A 128 -9.47 -9.46 -8.81
N THR A 129 -9.84 -8.19 -8.77
CA THR A 129 -11.15 -7.73 -9.27
C THR A 129 -11.23 -7.75 -10.79
N GLU A 130 -10.14 -7.48 -11.50
CA GLU A 130 -10.03 -7.65 -12.95
C GLU A 130 -10.19 -9.12 -13.37
N ALA A 131 -9.82 -10.06 -12.48
CA ALA A 131 -10.08 -11.48 -12.66
C ALA A 131 -11.52 -11.92 -12.28
N GLY A 132 -12.40 -10.97 -11.95
CA GLY A 132 -13.82 -11.19 -11.64
C GLY A 132 -14.09 -11.58 -10.19
N LEU A 133 -13.15 -11.39 -9.27
CA LEU A 133 -13.30 -11.74 -7.86
C LEU A 133 -13.56 -10.52 -6.98
N VAL A 134 -14.37 -10.67 -5.94
CA VAL A 134 -14.38 -9.72 -4.82
C VAL A 134 -13.10 -9.93 -4.01
N ALA A 135 -12.42 -8.84 -3.67
CA ALA A 135 -11.14 -8.91 -3.00
C ALA A 135 -11.05 -8.01 -1.77
N LEU A 136 -10.36 -8.49 -0.75
CA LEU A 136 -9.98 -7.73 0.44
C LEU A 136 -8.49 -7.95 0.70
N ALA A 137 -7.75 -6.86 0.86
CA ALA A 137 -6.34 -6.89 1.24
C ALA A 137 -6.08 -6.07 2.48
N THR A 138 -5.21 -6.56 3.36
CA THR A 138 -4.77 -5.86 4.57
C THR A 138 -3.29 -6.09 4.80
N THR A 139 -2.61 -5.12 5.41
CA THR A 139 -1.23 -5.31 5.87
C THR A 139 -0.98 -4.53 7.15
N PRO A 140 -0.22 -5.09 8.12
CA PRO A 140 0.28 -4.30 9.24
C PRO A 140 1.41 -3.39 8.75
N SER A 141 1.62 -2.28 9.45
CA SER A 141 2.76 -1.41 9.22
C SER A 141 3.47 -1.04 10.52
N HIS A 142 4.62 -0.36 10.41
CA HIS A 142 5.39 0.06 11.58
C HIS A 142 4.58 0.92 12.55
N ALA A 143 4.93 0.87 13.83
CA ALA A 143 4.28 1.61 14.91
C ALA A 143 4.49 3.14 14.77
N TRP A 144 3.62 3.79 14.01
CA TRP A 144 3.61 5.24 13.78
C TRP A 144 2.40 5.94 14.39
N VAL A 145 1.37 5.18 14.79
CA VAL A 145 0.07 5.70 15.19
C VAL A 145 -0.16 5.43 16.67
N ALA A 146 -0.45 6.48 17.42
CA ALA A 146 -0.86 6.34 18.80
C ALA A 146 -2.36 5.98 18.88
N PRO A 147 -2.77 5.14 19.86
CA PRO A 147 -4.19 4.86 20.10
C PRO A 147 -4.94 6.14 20.53
N ALA A 148 -6.26 6.11 20.41
CA ALA A 148 -7.10 7.20 20.88
C ALA A 148 -6.80 7.51 22.37
N GLY A 149 -6.52 8.78 22.67
CA GLY A 149 -6.13 9.22 24.02
C GLY A 149 -4.66 8.95 24.40
N GLY A 150 -3.95 8.11 23.66
CA GLY A 150 -2.54 7.78 23.86
C GLY A 150 -1.58 8.78 23.18
N ARG A 151 -0.30 8.69 23.53
CA ARG A 151 0.79 9.47 22.89
C ARG A 151 1.89 8.60 22.33
N LYS A 152 2.02 7.36 22.82
CA LYS A 152 3.02 6.41 22.34
C LYS A 152 2.50 5.70 21.10
N PRO A 153 3.22 5.73 19.97
CA PRO A 153 2.84 4.97 18.79
C PRO A 153 2.99 3.47 19.05
N ILE A 154 1.93 2.71 18.86
CA ILE A 154 1.88 1.25 18.97
C ILE A 154 1.19 0.58 17.79
N PHE A 155 0.44 1.33 16.99
CA PHE A 155 -0.18 0.85 15.77
C PHE A 155 0.54 1.39 14.53
N GLY A 156 0.39 0.67 13.42
CA GLY A 156 0.73 1.19 12.11
C GLY A 156 -0.43 1.94 11.46
N THR A 157 -0.22 2.42 10.25
CA THR A 157 -1.28 2.96 9.40
C THR A 157 -2.24 1.88 8.91
N ASN A 158 -1.82 0.61 8.95
CA ASN A 158 -2.58 -0.62 8.74
C ASN A 158 -3.68 -0.47 7.67
N PRO A 159 -3.32 -0.29 6.39
CA PRO A 159 -4.29 -0.04 5.34
C PRO A 159 -5.19 -1.24 5.10
N ILE A 160 -6.38 -0.93 4.60
CA ILE A 160 -7.37 -1.90 4.11
C ILE A 160 -7.75 -1.49 2.70
N ALA A 161 -7.67 -2.41 1.76
CA ALA A 161 -8.19 -2.23 0.41
C ALA A 161 -9.27 -3.26 0.13
N PHE A 162 -10.28 -2.85 -0.62
CA PHE A 162 -11.39 -3.69 -1.04
C PHE A 162 -11.71 -3.43 -2.50
N GLY A 163 -12.07 -4.47 -3.23
CA GLY A 163 -12.47 -4.40 -4.61
C GLY A 163 -13.69 -5.24 -4.94
N TRP A 164 -14.52 -4.69 -5.83
CA TRP A 164 -15.71 -5.35 -6.34
C TRP A 164 -15.69 -5.31 -7.86
N PRO A 165 -15.73 -6.47 -8.54
CA PRO A 165 -15.80 -6.52 -9.99
C PRO A 165 -17.13 -5.94 -10.47
N ARG A 166 -17.12 -5.29 -11.63
CA ARG A 166 -18.33 -4.75 -12.24
C ARG A 166 -18.49 -5.35 -13.63
N PRO A 167 -19.73 -5.72 -14.03
CA PRO A 167 -19.97 -6.30 -15.36
C PRO A 167 -19.65 -5.28 -16.47
N ASP A 168 -19.97 -4.01 -16.24
CA ASP A 168 -19.85 -2.95 -17.23
C ASP A 168 -18.92 -1.85 -16.74
N GLY A 169 -17.63 -1.97 -17.05
CA GLY A 169 -16.61 -0.97 -16.78
C GLY A 169 -15.60 -1.36 -15.70
N PRO A 170 -14.73 -0.43 -15.28
CA PRO A 170 -13.67 -0.71 -14.33
C PRO A 170 -14.23 -1.13 -12.97
N PRO A 171 -13.53 -2.01 -12.23
CA PRO A 171 -13.95 -2.46 -10.91
C PRO A 171 -14.08 -1.28 -9.93
N PHE A 172 -14.94 -1.43 -8.94
CA PHE A 172 -14.93 -0.54 -7.78
C PHE A 172 -13.79 -0.97 -6.87
N VAL A 173 -12.85 -0.07 -6.62
CA VAL A 173 -11.71 -0.31 -5.72
C VAL A 173 -11.56 0.87 -4.78
N PHE A 174 -11.39 0.58 -3.48
CA PHE A 174 -10.94 1.57 -2.53
C PHE A 174 -9.76 1.04 -1.70
N ASP A 175 -8.91 1.96 -1.26
CA ASP A 175 -7.78 1.69 -0.37
C ASP A 175 -7.62 2.87 0.58
N PHE A 176 -7.52 2.61 1.87
CA PHE A 176 -7.34 3.64 2.87
C PHE A 176 -6.50 3.15 4.06
N ALA A 177 -5.73 4.06 4.63
CA ALA A 177 -5.10 3.85 5.91
C ALA A 177 -6.16 3.88 7.02
N THR A 178 -6.01 3.06 8.06
CA THR A 178 -6.86 3.14 9.27
C THR A 178 -6.47 4.30 10.19
N SER A 179 -5.38 5.02 9.86
CA SER A 179 -4.97 6.26 10.52
C SER A 179 -5.56 7.50 9.84
N ALA A 180 -5.54 8.63 10.54
CA ALA A 180 -6.05 9.90 10.01
C ALA A 180 -5.34 10.36 8.72
N VAL A 181 -4.10 9.93 8.49
CA VAL A 181 -3.29 10.25 7.31
C VAL A 181 -2.31 9.12 6.99
N ALA A 182 -2.01 8.93 5.72
CA ALA A 182 -0.98 8.00 5.28
C ALA A 182 0.42 8.52 5.63
N ARG A 183 1.33 7.64 6.03
CA ARG A 183 2.72 8.02 6.35
C ARG A 183 3.42 8.69 5.18
N GLY A 184 3.13 8.27 3.95
CA GLY A 184 3.68 8.85 2.73
C GLY A 184 3.37 10.33 2.56
N GLU A 185 2.18 10.79 2.94
CA GLU A 185 1.79 12.20 2.88
C GLU A 185 2.65 13.06 3.82
N ILE A 186 2.89 12.58 5.04
CA ILE A 186 3.78 13.26 5.99
C ILE A 186 5.20 13.38 5.42
N GLN A 187 5.69 12.31 4.79
CA GLN A 187 7.02 12.31 4.16
C GLN A 187 7.12 13.25 2.95
N LEU A 188 6.05 13.40 2.17
CA LEU A 188 6.01 14.37 1.07
C LEU A 188 6.06 15.82 1.60
N HIS A 189 5.34 16.12 2.68
CA HIS A 189 5.42 17.44 3.35
C HIS A 189 6.83 17.71 3.87
N GLU A 190 7.46 16.73 4.54
CA GLU A 190 8.84 16.83 5.04
C GLU A 190 9.83 17.15 3.91
N ARG A 191 9.75 16.42 2.79
CA ARG A 191 10.61 16.65 1.61
C ARG A 191 10.39 18.01 0.96
N ALA A 192 9.16 18.49 0.98
CA ALA A 192 8.81 19.80 0.43
C ALA A 192 9.12 20.96 1.40
N GLY A 193 9.62 20.67 2.61
CA GLY A 193 9.83 21.68 3.66
C GLY A 193 8.54 22.35 4.12
N LYS A 194 7.39 21.69 3.92
CA LYS A 194 6.07 22.22 4.27
C LYS A 194 5.60 21.70 5.62
N PRO A 195 4.93 22.53 6.43
CA PRO A 195 4.31 22.05 7.65
C PRO A 195 3.19 21.07 7.33
N ILE A 196 2.99 20.08 8.20
CA ILE A 196 1.83 19.18 8.11
C ILE A 196 0.58 19.88 8.67
N PRO A 197 -0.62 19.60 8.12
CA PRO A 197 -1.87 20.12 8.66
C PRO A 197 -2.08 19.76 10.13
N LEU A 198 -2.81 20.61 10.85
CA LEU A 198 -3.15 20.36 12.24
C LEU A 198 -3.96 19.06 12.39
N GLY A 199 -3.56 18.22 13.35
CA GLY A 199 -4.20 16.93 13.61
C GLY A 199 -3.58 15.74 12.88
N TRP A 200 -2.60 15.95 12.00
CA TRP A 200 -1.93 14.85 11.29
C TRP A 200 -0.85 14.16 12.12
N GLY A 201 -0.35 14.81 13.16
CA GLY A 201 0.69 14.23 13.99
C GLY A 201 0.89 14.96 15.31
N TRP A 202 1.74 14.36 16.15
CA TRP A 202 2.16 14.90 17.43
C TRP A 202 3.67 15.08 17.43
N THR A 203 4.14 16.18 18.01
CA THR A 203 5.57 16.32 18.31
C THR A 203 5.85 15.77 19.71
N SER A 204 7.03 15.24 19.93
CA SER A 204 7.46 14.73 21.24
C SER A 204 7.42 15.80 22.35
N ARG A 205 7.41 17.09 21.98
CA ARG A 205 7.39 18.25 22.89
C ARG A 205 6.01 18.89 23.08
N ALA A 206 5.01 18.52 22.29
CA ALA A 206 3.70 19.14 22.40
C ALA A 206 2.91 18.56 23.58
N SER A 207 2.72 19.37 24.62
CA SER A 207 1.58 19.20 25.50
C SER A 207 0.30 19.36 24.67
N ARG A 208 -0.59 18.39 24.74
CA ARG A 208 -1.90 18.45 24.09
C ARG A 208 -2.65 19.69 24.60
N PRO A 209 -3.11 20.61 23.76
CA PRO A 209 -4.18 21.49 24.19
C PRO A 209 -5.36 20.60 24.58
N PRO A 210 -6.05 20.86 25.70
CA PRO A 210 -7.23 20.11 26.08
C PRO A 210 -8.22 20.21 24.92
N MET A 211 -8.50 19.07 24.29
CA MET A 211 -9.64 19.02 23.39
C MET A 211 -10.86 19.30 24.25
N PRO A 212 -11.71 20.29 23.89
CA PRO A 212 -12.99 20.41 24.53
C PRO A 212 -13.67 19.07 24.38
N ALA A 213 -14.17 18.54 25.50
CA ALA A 213 -14.96 17.31 25.52
C ALA A 213 -16.22 17.53 24.68
N ARG A 214 -16.10 17.34 23.36
CA ARG A 214 -17.27 17.14 22.53
C ARG A 214 -17.77 15.77 22.91
N ARG A 215 -18.93 15.68 23.49
CA ARG A 215 -19.69 14.45 23.61
C ARG A 215 -19.69 13.80 22.24
N CYS A 216 -19.03 12.67 22.09
CA CYS A 216 -19.22 11.80 20.95
C CYS A 216 -20.62 11.19 21.11
N GLU A 217 -21.62 11.84 20.58
CA GLU A 217 -22.99 11.31 20.43
C GLU A 217 -23.15 10.59 19.08
N ALA A 218 -22.06 10.29 18.40
CA ALA A 218 -22.07 9.43 17.23
C ALA A 218 -21.04 8.29 17.44
N PRO A 219 -21.39 7.06 17.02
CA PRO A 219 -20.40 5.98 17.00
C PRO A 219 -19.18 6.45 16.23
N CYS A 220 -17.98 6.05 16.68
CA CYS A 220 -16.72 6.35 15.99
C CYS A 220 -16.91 6.16 14.50
N SER A 221 -17.16 7.22 13.77
CA SER A 221 -17.14 7.17 12.33
C SER A 221 -15.69 6.88 11.97
N LEU A 222 -15.44 5.69 11.45
CA LEU A 222 -14.30 5.39 10.62
C LEU A 222 -14.07 6.62 9.78
N SER A 223 -12.89 7.20 9.84
CA SER A 223 -12.54 8.52 9.32
C SER A 223 -13.21 8.82 7.98
N ALA A 224 -14.42 9.34 8.03
CA ALA A 224 -15.15 9.74 6.84
C ALA A 224 -14.65 11.12 6.38
N GLY A 225 -13.42 11.14 5.88
CA GLY A 225 -12.89 12.27 5.12
C GLY A 225 -13.07 12.10 3.62
N THR A 226 -13.73 11.06 3.19
CA THR A 226 -13.76 10.64 1.80
C THR A 226 -15.18 10.69 1.25
N ARG A 227 -15.46 11.69 0.42
CA ARG A 227 -16.67 11.69 -0.40
C ARG A 227 -16.47 10.71 -1.55
N ALA A 228 -17.26 9.64 -1.57
CA ALA A 228 -17.32 8.72 -2.69
C ALA A 228 -17.64 9.50 -3.98
N ARG A 229 -16.69 9.58 -4.90
CA ARG A 229 -16.98 9.97 -6.28
C ARG A 229 -17.25 8.70 -7.06
N PRO A 230 -18.35 8.58 -7.78
CA PRO A 230 -18.83 7.31 -8.31
C PRO A 230 -17.99 6.73 -9.47
N TRP A 231 -16.85 7.25 -9.86
CA TRP A 231 -16.22 6.84 -11.12
C TRP A 231 -14.70 6.89 -11.17
N ARG A 232 -14.02 7.10 -10.04
CA ARG A 232 -12.57 7.10 -10.01
C ARG A 232 -12.08 6.11 -8.96
N ARG A 233 -10.95 5.46 -9.22
CA ARG A 233 -10.20 4.72 -8.22
C ARG A 233 -9.99 5.63 -7.01
N TRP A 234 -10.22 5.07 -5.85
CA TRP A 234 -10.09 5.80 -4.62
C TRP A 234 -8.84 5.35 -3.90
N SER A 235 -7.80 6.13 -3.95
CA SER A 235 -6.70 6.10 -3.02
C SER A 235 -6.85 7.28 -2.05
N ASN A 236 -6.42 7.14 -0.82
CA ASN A 236 -6.29 8.26 0.13
C ASN A 236 -5.24 9.30 -0.34
N CYS A 237 -4.81 9.23 -1.55
CA CYS A 237 -4.02 10.23 -2.22
C CYS A 237 -4.98 11.31 -2.72
N SER A 238 -5.40 12.23 -1.84
CA SER A 238 -6.12 13.42 -2.26
C SER A 238 -5.28 14.17 -3.27
N PRO A 239 -5.83 14.56 -4.43
CA PRO A 239 -5.13 15.48 -5.29
C PRO A 239 -4.96 16.80 -4.52
N VAL A 240 -3.73 17.17 -4.28
CA VAL A 240 -3.39 18.55 -3.89
C VAL A 240 -3.65 19.39 -5.13
N ARG A 241 -4.70 20.22 -5.09
CA ARG A 241 -4.88 21.30 -6.04
C ARG A 241 -3.88 22.39 -5.76
#